data_aabc3bca5cf155b19992dd4828520fe0
#
_entry.id   aabc3bca5cf155b19992dd4828520fe0
#
_cell.length_a   1.000
_cell.length_b   1.000
_cell.length_c   1.000
_cell.angle_alpha   90.00
_cell.angle_beta   90.00
_cell.angle_gamma   90.00
#
_symmetry.space_group_name_H-M   'P 1'
#
loop_
_entity.id
_entity.type
_entity.pdbx_description
1 polymer ?
#
loop_
_entity_poly.entity_id
_entity_poly.type
_entity_poly.pdbx_seq_one_letter_code
_entity_poly.pdbx_strand_id
1 'polypeptide(L)'
;MGKSQRTKGATGEREVCELIFQNLGIQVHRNLSQTRDGGADIKLNPYSLEVKRRAAIGNLYDWMEQAERGCEPGERPIVVCRADRKEWLAILPIEELFRLIREEVSATGGK
;
A
#
# COMPACT_ATOMS: atom_id res chain seq x y z
N MET A 1 16.92 5.21 16.83
CA MET A 1 16.00 5.74 15.81
C MET A 1 15.82 4.78 14.67
N GLY A 2 16.88 4.47 13.93
CA GLY A 2 16.76 3.61 12.76
C GLY A 2 16.27 2.22 13.09
N LYS A 3 16.72 1.68 14.21
CA LYS A 3 16.31 0.33 14.60
C LYS A 3 14.82 0.26 14.89
N SER A 4 14.31 1.24 15.61
CA SER A 4 12.89 1.29 15.94
C SER A 4 12.04 1.44 14.67
N GLN A 5 12.45 2.29 13.75
CA GLN A 5 11.70 2.49 12.53
C GLN A 5 11.75 1.29 11.61
N ARG A 6 12.88 0.59 11.56
CA ARG A 6 12.94 -0.64 10.78
C ARG A 6 12.01 -1.71 11.33
N THR A 7 11.94 -1.80 12.66
CA THR A 7 11.03 -2.75 13.28
C THR A 7 9.58 -2.41 12.97
N LYS A 8 9.23 -1.11 13.05
CA LYS A 8 7.88 -0.68 12.70
C LYS A 8 7.55 -1.00 11.25
N GLY A 9 8.52 -0.78 10.34
CA GLY A 9 8.32 -1.07 8.94
C GLY A 9 8.03 -2.55 8.70
N ALA A 10 8.85 -3.42 9.25
CA ALA A 10 8.68 -4.84 9.07
C ALA A 10 7.35 -5.32 9.67
N THR A 11 7.01 -4.82 10.86
CA THR A 11 5.77 -5.18 11.52
C THR A 11 4.58 -4.70 10.70
N GLY A 12 4.67 -3.46 10.18
CA GLY A 12 3.59 -2.93 9.37
C GLY A 12 3.34 -3.72 8.12
N GLU A 13 4.41 -4.12 7.44
CA GLU A 13 4.25 -4.93 6.23
C GLU A 13 3.59 -6.26 6.53
N ARG A 14 3.95 -6.89 7.63
CA ARG A 14 3.32 -8.14 8.05
C ARG A 14 1.85 -7.93 8.37
N GLU A 15 1.53 -6.84 9.08
CA GLU A 15 0.14 -6.52 9.37
C GLU A 15 -0.69 -6.39 8.11
N VAL A 16 -0.16 -5.68 7.12
CA VAL A 16 -0.91 -5.47 5.88
C VAL A 16 -1.09 -6.77 5.13
N CYS A 17 -0.05 -7.62 5.07
CA CYS A 17 -0.20 -8.93 4.45
C CYS A 17 -1.31 -9.74 5.11
N GLU A 18 -1.37 -9.69 6.45
CA GLU A 18 -2.39 -10.42 7.18
C GLU A 18 -3.78 -9.85 6.92
N LEU A 19 -3.90 -8.53 6.88
CA LEU A 19 -5.19 -7.89 6.58
C LEU A 19 -5.69 -8.29 5.19
N ILE A 20 -4.78 -8.32 4.24
CA ILE A 20 -5.16 -8.73 2.88
C ILE A 20 -5.67 -10.16 2.88
N PHE A 21 -4.97 -11.04 3.57
CA PHE A 21 -5.40 -12.43 3.63
C PHE A 21 -6.76 -12.58 4.31
N GLN A 22 -6.93 -11.90 5.45
CA GLN A 22 -8.17 -12.02 6.20
C GLN A 22 -9.37 -11.45 5.44
N ASN A 23 -9.16 -10.39 4.68
CA ASN A 23 -10.27 -9.72 4.02
C ASN A 23 -10.52 -10.21 2.60
N LEU A 24 -9.48 -10.63 1.90
CA LEU A 24 -9.59 -10.99 0.49
C LEU A 24 -9.29 -12.45 0.22
N GLY A 25 -8.75 -13.16 1.19
CA GLY A 25 -8.35 -14.54 0.97
C GLY A 25 -7.16 -14.69 0.06
N ILE A 26 -6.43 -13.60 -0.17
CA ILE A 26 -5.28 -13.60 -1.07
C ILE A 26 -4.02 -13.59 -0.23
N GLN A 27 -3.11 -14.51 -0.51
CA GLN A 27 -1.85 -14.55 0.20
C GLN A 27 -0.79 -13.76 -0.57
N VAL A 28 -0.24 -12.76 0.07
CA VAL A 28 0.83 -11.94 -0.49
C VAL A 28 2.01 -11.98 0.46
N HIS A 29 3.16 -11.55 -0.04
CA HIS A 29 4.40 -11.60 0.73
C HIS A 29 5.09 -10.27 0.71
N ARG A 30 5.80 -9.98 1.79
CA ARG A 30 6.67 -8.82 1.84
C ARG A 30 7.79 -8.98 0.84
N ASN A 31 8.18 -7.85 0.24
CA ASN A 31 9.36 -7.84 -0.62
C ASN A 31 10.59 -7.75 0.26
N LEU A 32 11.30 -8.85 0.38
CA LEU A 32 12.51 -8.91 1.20
C LEU A 32 13.75 -8.49 0.43
N SER A 33 13.60 -8.24 -0.86
CA SER A 33 14.71 -7.83 -1.70
C SER A 33 14.92 -6.34 -1.50
N GLN A 34 15.87 -5.98 -0.67
CA GLN A 34 16.14 -4.59 -0.31
C GLN A 34 17.11 -4.00 -1.32
N THR A 35 16.61 -3.67 -2.49
CA THR A 35 17.45 -3.05 -3.51
C THR A 35 17.35 -1.53 -3.36
N ARG A 36 18.37 -0.86 -3.85
CA ARG A 36 18.38 0.60 -3.83
C ARG A 36 17.35 1.17 -4.77
N ASP A 37 17.03 0.42 -5.78
CA ASP A 37 16.05 0.89 -6.75
C ASP A 37 14.65 0.80 -6.20
N GLY A 38 14.53 0.26 -5.01
CA GLY A 38 13.25 0.18 -4.36
C GLY A 38 12.45 -1.00 -4.85
N GLY A 39 11.30 -0.75 -5.32
CA GLY A 39 10.31 -1.75 -5.58
C GLY A 39 9.26 -1.64 -4.50
N ALA A 40 8.12 -2.19 -4.76
CA ALA A 40 7.03 -2.11 -3.82
C ALA A 40 7.29 -3.00 -2.62
N ASP A 41 6.74 -2.60 -1.49
CA ASP A 41 6.81 -3.43 -0.29
C ASP A 41 5.97 -4.69 -0.44
N ILE A 42 4.83 -4.58 -1.09
CA ILE A 42 3.91 -5.70 -1.30
C ILE A 42 3.32 -5.56 -2.70
N LYS A 43 3.25 -6.68 -3.42
CA LYS A 43 2.59 -6.70 -4.73
C LYS A 43 1.23 -7.40 -4.58
N LEU A 44 0.19 -6.69 -4.99
CA LEU A 44 -1.17 -7.22 -5.03
C LEU A 44 -1.73 -6.85 -6.39
N ASN A 45 -1.32 -7.59 -7.39
CA ASN A 45 -1.54 -7.28 -8.79
C ASN A 45 -2.99 -6.90 -9.08
N PRO A 46 -3.26 -5.77 -9.76
CA PRO A 46 -2.31 -4.89 -10.44
C PRO A 46 -1.74 -3.80 -9.53
N TYR A 47 -1.93 -3.92 -8.24
CA TYR A 47 -1.54 -2.87 -7.30
C TYR A 47 -0.16 -3.11 -6.74
N SER A 48 0.55 -2.01 -6.55
CA SER A 48 1.89 -1.99 -5.98
C SER A 48 1.78 -1.16 -4.70
N LEU A 49 1.97 -1.80 -3.56
CA LEU A 49 1.71 -1.18 -2.27
C LEU A 49 3.00 -0.71 -1.62
N GLU A 50 2.98 0.53 -1.17
CA GLU A 50 4.04 1.09 -0.34
C GLU A 50 3.49 1.20 1.07
N VAL A 51 4.12 0.51 2.02
CA VAL A 51 3.61 0.43 3.38
C VAL A 51 4.40 1.37 4.28
N LYS A 52 3.71 2.24 5.00
CA LYS A 52 4.33 3.24 5.87
C LYS A 52 3.72 3.14 7.26
N ARG A 53 4.45 2.53 8.16
CA ARG A 53 4.07 2.42 9.57
C ARG A 53 4.97 3.36 10.36
N ARG A 54 4.42 4.45 10.85
CA ARG A 54 5.20 5.52 11.48
C ARG A 54 4.56 5.95 12.78
N ALA A 55 5.30 6.69 13.60
CA ALA A 55 4.72 7.31 14.79
C ALA A 55 3.68 8.35 14.39
N ALA A 56 3.95 9.07 13.31
CA ALA A 56 3.04 10.08 12.77
C ALA A 56 3.06 10.02 11.26
N ILE A 57 1.98 10.48 10.65
CA ILE A 57 1.89 10.51 9.19
C ILE A 57 2.83 11.57 8.66
N GLY A 58 3.60 11.20 7.65
CA GLY A 58 4.54 12.11 7.02
C GLY A 58 3.95 12.78 5.79
N ASN A 59 4.81 13.12 4.84
CA ASN A 59 4.39 13.79 3.62
C ASN A 59 3.81 12.76 2.66
N LEU A 60 2.50 12.82 2.47
CA LEU A 60 1.80 11.83 1.65
C LEU A 60 2.23 11.90 0.18
N TYR A 61 2.54 13.09 -0.32
CA TYR A 61 2.97 13.22 -1.71
C TYR A 61 4.33 12.55 -1.92
N ASP A 62 5.25 12.71 -0.97
CA ASP A 62 6.54 12.03 -1.06
C ASP A 62 6.34 10.52 -1.05
N TRP A 63 5.45 10.03 -0.19
CA TRP A 63 5.17 8.60 -0.11
C TRP A 63 4.54 8.08 -1.39
N MET A 64 3.65 8.88 -1.99
CA MET A 64 3.03 8.49 -3.25
C MET A 64 4.06 8.44 -4.38
N GLU A 65 4.99 9.39 -4.42
CA GLU A 65 6.06 9.34 -5.41
C GLU A 65 6.89 8.08 -5.25
N GLN A 66 7.16 7.71 -4.01
CA GLN A 66 7.90 6.48 -3.75
C GLN A 66 7.12 5.27 -4.23
N ALA A 67 5.82 5.25 -3.99
CA ALA A 67 4.96 4.17 -4.46
C ALA A 67 4.98 4.08 -5.99
N GLU A 68 4.93 5.24 -6.65
CA GLU A 68 4.97 5.27 -8.11
C GLU A 68 6.28 4.73 -8.64
N ARG A 69 7.38 5.07 -7.98
CA ARG A 69 8.70 4.55 -8.41
C ARG A 69 8.79 3.04 -8.26
N GLY A 70 8.01 2.45 -7.38
CA GLY A 70 8.01 1.01 -7.19
C GLY A 70 7.13 0.26 -8.16
N CYS A 71 6.42 0.96 -9.04
CA CYS A 71 5.53 0.32 -9.99
C CYS A 71 6.25 -0.14 -11.24
N GLU A 72 5.89 -1.33 -11.71
CA GLU A 72 6.23 -1.78 -13.03
C GLU A 72 5.19 -1.26 -14.01
N PRO A 73 5.47 -1.30 -15.32
CA PRO A 73 4.46 -0.86 -16.28
C PRO A 73 3.14 -1.59 -16.08
N GLY A 74 2.06 -0.82 -16.03
CA GLY A 74 0.74 -1.38 -15.82
C GLY A 74 0.33 -1.54 -14.38
N GLU A 75 1.24 -1.34 -13.45
CA GLU A 75 0.90 -1.41 -12.04
C GLU A 75 0.38 -0.08 -11.53
N ARG A 76 -0.37 -0.13 -10.45
CA ARG A 76 -1.05 1.03 -9.88
C ARG A 76 -0.57 1.23 -8.45
N PRO A 77 -0.13 2.46 -8.10
CA PRO A 77 0.45 2.70 -6.77
C PRO A 77 -0.62 2.94 -5.73
N ILE A 78 -0.42 2.38 -4.54
CA ILE A 78 -1.23 2.68 -3.37
C ILE A 78 -0.28 2.82 -2.19
N VAL A 79 -0.47 3.87 -1.39
CA VAL A 79 0.23 4.00 -0.13
C VAL A 79 -0.70 3.50 0.96
N VAL A 80 -0.22 2.54 1.74
CA VAL A 80 -0.98 2.00 2.87
C VAL A 80 -0.22 2.45 4.12
N CYS A 81 -0.86 3.30 4.93
CA CYS A 81 -0.12 3.94 6.01
C CYS A 81 -0.90 3.94 7.30
N ARG A 82 -0.15 4.02 8.40
CA ARG A 82 -0.73 4.02 9.72
C ARG A 82 0.19 4.74 10.68
N ALA A 83 -0.37 5.66 11.47
CA ALA A 83 0.35 6.27 12.59
C ALA A 83 0.08 5.45 13.84
N ASP A 84 0.86 5.73 14.90
CA ASP A 84 0.67 5.03 16.17
C ASP A 84 -0.76 5.22 16.66
N ARG A 85 -1.38 4.14 17.07
CA ARG A 85 -2.74 4.12 17.64
C ARG A 85 -3.82 4.56 16.64
N LYS A 86 -3.52 4.55 15.36
CA LYS A 86 -4.49 4.91 14.34
C LYS A 86 -4.76 3.72 13.44
N GLU A 87 -5.84 3.81 12.68
CA GLU A 87 -6.21 2.76 11.76
C GLU A 87 -5.40 2.87 10.47
N TRP A 88 -5.30 1.75 9.78
CA TRP A 88 -4.67 1.74 8.46
C TRP A 88 -5.51 2.54 7.47
N LEU A 89 -4.83 3.35 6.67
CA LEU A 89 -5.44 4.13 5.61
C LEU A 89 -4.82 3.72 4.28
N ALA A 90 -5.60 3.84 3.23
CA ALA A 90 -5.09 3.66 1.88
C ALA A 90 -5.17 4.98 1.14
N ILE A 91 -4.05 5.39 0.56
CA ILE A 91 -3.95 6.63 -0.21
C ILE A 91 -3.67 6.24 -1.64
N LEU A 92 -4.49 6.69 -2.55
CA LEU A 92 -4.33 6.36 -3.97
C LEU A 92 -4.64 7.58 -4.82
N PRO A 93 -4.12 7.63 -6.05
CA PRO A 93 -4.47 8.72 -6.96
C PRO A 93 -5.97 8.75 -7.16
N ILE A 94 -6.54 9.94 -7.25
CA ILE A 94 -8.00 10.05 -7.32
C ILE A 94 -8.56 9.39 -8.57
N GLU A 95 -7.79 9.35 -9.64
CA GLU A 95 -8.26 8.68 -10.85
C GLU A 95 -8.45 7.19 -10.63
N GLU A 96 -7.60 6.61 -9.78
CA GLU A 96 -7.76 5.19 -9.46
C GLU A 96 -9.02 4.98 -8.64
N LEU A 97 -9.33 5.87 -7.73
CA LEU A 97 -10.58 5.80 -6.98
C LEU A 97 -11.77 5.86 -7.92
N PHE A 98 -11.73 6.78 -8.90
CA PHE A 98 -12.82 6.87 -9.87
C PHE A 98 -12.98 5.58 -10.67
N ARG A 99 -11.86 4.95 -11.02
CA ARG A 99 -11.93 3.68 -11.75
C ARG A 99 -12.62 2.61 -10.91
N LEU A 100 -12.26 2.53 -9.64
CA LEU A 100 -12.88 1.56 -8.74
C LEU A 100 -14.37 1.84 -8.55
N ILE A 101 -14.72 3.12 -8.42
CA ILE A 101 -16.13 3.48 -8.27
C ILE A 101 -16.91 3.11 -9.53
N ARG A 102 -16.34 3.35 -10.72
CA ARG A 102 -17.01 2.96 -11.96
C ARG A 102 -17.28 1.47 -12.01
N GLU A 103 -16.32 0.67 -11.56
CA GLU A 103 -16.51 -0.77 -11.56
C GLU A 103 -17.57 -1.18 -10.55
N GLU A 104 -17.58 -0.53 -9.40
CA GLU A 104 -18.60 -0.81 -8.40
C GLU A 104 -20.00 -0.49 -8.94
N VAL A 105 -20.15 0.66 -9.58
CA VAL A 105 -21.43 1.06 -10.15
C VAL A 105 -21.87 0.08 -11.24
N SER A 106 -20.95 -0.34 -12.11
CA SER A 106 -21.26 -1.31 -13.14
C SER A 106 -21.71 -2.64 -12.55
N ALA A 107 -21.02 -3.08 -11.47
CA ALA A 107 -21.36 -4.34 -10.84
C ALA A 107 -22.74 -4.29 -10.20
N THR A 108 -23.20 -3.11 -9.78
CA THR A 108 -24.53 -2.97 -9.16
C THR A 108 -25.61 -2.58 -10.16
N GLY A 109 -25.32 -2.66 -11.45
CA GLY A 109 -26.31 -2.36 -12.48
C GLY A 109 -26.52 -0.89 -12.74
N GLY A 110 -25.50 -0.08 -12.41
CA GLY A 110 -25.55 1.34 -12.71
C GLY A 110 -26.35 2.16 -11.71
N LYS A 111 -26.56 1.63 -10.54
CA LYS A 111 -27.34 2.33 -9.51
C LYS A 111 -26.58 3.32 -8.72
#